data_9cc278d7490b6d6ab6f75e5e64e10c73
#
_entry.id   9cc278d7490b6d6ab6f75e5e64e10c73
#
_cell.length_a   1.000
_cell.length_b   1.000
_cell.length_c   1.000
_cell.angle_alpha   90.00
_cell.angle_beta   90.00
_cell.angle_gamma   90.00
#
_symmetry.space_group_name_H-M   'P 1'
#
loop_
_entity.id
_entity.type
_entity.pdbx_description
1 polymer ?
#
loop_
_entity_poly.entity_id
_entity_poly.type
_entity_poly.pdbx_seq_one_letter_code
_entity_poly.pdbx_strand_id
1 'polypeptide(L)'
;DGKNAAEVIEQVKSYLLGLQDTICQTLELADGKGQFVEDSWQREEGGGGRSRVLKNGAVIEQGGVNFSHVFGSQMPASATANRPELAGRNFQAMGVSLVIHPHNPYIPTSHANVRFFIAEKEGEAPIWWFGGGFDLTPFYPFKDDVVHWHDTAKKLCKPFGDDVYPKYKKWCDDYFYLKHRNETRGVGGLFFDDLNEWGFEQSFAFMQAVGNGFIDAYVPIVERRKQTDFGERERDFQLYRRGRYVEFNLVFDRGTLFGLQTGGRTESILMSMPPLARWEYCYTPAPGSAEAKLTDWLKPTDW
;
A
#
# COMPACT_ATOMS: atom_id res chain seq x y z
N ASP A 1 16.16 24.53 4.24
CA ASP A 1 15.74 23.74 5.39
C ASP A 1 16.78 23.48 6.46
N GLY A 2 18.04 23.84 6.31
CA GLY A 2 19.08 23.74 7.34
C GLY A 2 19.59 22.34 7.67
N LYS A 3 18.95 21.27 7.14
CA LYS A 3 19.39 19.88 7.32
C LYS A 3 20.14 19.41 6.08
N ASN A 4 21.24 18.68 6.28
CA ASN A 4 21.93 18.04 5.17
C ASN A 4 21.21 16.74 4.76
N ALA A 5 21.56 16.21 3.59
CA ALA A 5 20.91 14.99 3.05
C ALA A 5 21.05 13.79 3.99
N ALA A 6 22.21 13.62 4.66
CA ALA A 6 22.42 12.50 5.57
C ALA A 6 21.47 12.56 6.78
N GLU A 7 21.24 13.75 7.34
CA GLU A 7 20.31 13.95 8.45
C GLU A 7 18.87 13.65 8.03
N VAL A 8 18.47 14.12 6.85
CA VAL A 8 17.14 13.88 6.27
C VAL A 8 16.91 12.39 6.07
N ILE A 9 17.85 11.69 5.47
CA ILE A 9 17.78 10.24 5.20
C ILE A 9 17.63 9.48 6.52
N GLU A 10 18.44 9.79 7.52
CA GLU A 10 18.40 9.12 8.82
C GLU A 10 17.07 9.38 9.55
N GLN A 11 16.55 10.58 9.46
CA GLN A 11 15.28 10.95 10.07
C GLN A 11 14.12 10.18 9.45
N VAL A 12 14.06 10.09 8.12
CA VAL A 12 13.03 9.35 7.41
C VAL A 12 13.15 7.85 7.71
N LYS A 13 14.35 7.30 7.65
CA LYS A 13 14.60 5.89 7.94
C LYS A 13 14.17 5.50 9.34
N SER A 14 14.52 6.30 10.34
CA SER A 14 14.12 6.07 11.72
C SER A 14 12.61 6.03 11.88
N TYR A 15 11.91 6.96 11.25
CA TYR A 15 10.44 6.97 11.25
C TYR A 15 9.88 5.69 10.63
N LEU A 16 10.37 5.28 9.47
CA LEU A 16 9.86 4.12 8.75
C LEU A 16 10.07 2.82 9.53
N LEU A 17 11.23 2.65 10.17
CA LEU A 17 11.49 1.49 11.02
C LEU A 17 10.51 1.43 12.20
N GLY A 18 10.28 2.56 12.85
CA GLY A 18 9.32 2.66 13.95
C GLY A 18 7.89 2.41 13.48
N LEU A 19 7.55 2.89 12.29
CA LEU A 19 6.23 2.66 11.68
C LEU A 19 5.98 1.17 11.44
N GLN A 20 6.95 0.47 10.88
CA GLN A 20 6.83 -0.99 10.67
C GLN A 20 6.59 -1.69 12.01
N ASP A 21 7.35 -1.34 13.05
CA ASP A 21 7.18 -1.93 14.38
C ASP A 21 5.77 -1.68 14.92
N THR A 22 5.29 -0.45 14.85
CA THR A 22 3.97 -0.06 15.36
C THR A 22 2.85 -0.79 14.60
N ILE A 23 2.93 -0.84 13.28
CA ILE A 23 1.92 -1.52 12.46
C ILE A 23 1.89 -3.01 12.79
N CYS A 24 3.04 -3.67 12.86
CA CYS A 24 3.10 -5.10 13.15
C CYS A 24 2.55 -5.42 14.55
N GLN A 25 2.93 -4.66 15.56
CA GLN A 25 2.44 -4.84 16.92
C GLN A 25 0.93 -4.66 17.00
N THR A 26 0.40 -3.63 16.36
CA THR A 26 -1.03 -3.33 16.38
C THR A 26 -1.85 -4.41 15.66
N LEU A 27 -1.36 -4.88 14.51
CA LEU A 27 -2.01 -5.97 13.78
C LEU A 27 -1.95 -7.29 14.54
N GLU A 28 -0.85 -7.58 15.22
CA GLU A 28 -0.75 -8.77 16.08
C GLU A 28 -1.77 -8.73 17.21
N LEU A 29 -1.98 -7.57 17.83
CA LEU A 29 -3.00 -7.39 18.87
C LEU A 29 -4.41 -7.59 18.31
N ALA A 30 -4.70 -7.03 17.15
CA ALA A 30 -5.99 -7.18 16.49
C ALA A 30 -6.25 -8.64 16.06
N ASP A 31 -5.22 -9.34 15.65
CA ASP A 31 -5.30 -10.77 15.28
C ASP A 31 -5.53 -11.66 16.49
N GLY A 32 -4.81 -11.43 17.57
CA GLY A 32 -4.94 -12.15 18.83
C GLY A 32 -4.18 -13.47 18.92
N LYS A 33 -3.62 -13.98 17.82
CA LYS A 33 -2.93 -15.27 17.79
C LYS A 33 -1.65 -15.23 16.95
N GLY A 34 -1.73 -14.69 15.74
CA GLY A 34 -0.63 -14.69 14.79
C GLY A 34 0.48 -13.73 15.19
N GLN A 35 1.68 -14.02 14.71
CA GLN A 35 2.85 -13.18 14.91
C GLN A 35 3.59 -13.01 13.59
N PHE A 36 4.11 -11.81 13.35
CA PHE A 36 4.96 -11.54 12.21
C PHE A 36 6.33 -12.19 12.42
N VAL A 37 6.80 -12.89 11.39
CA VAL A 37 8.15 -13.46 11.35
C VAL A 37 9.00 -12.54 10.47
N GLU A 38 10.15 -12.15 11.00
CA GLU A 38 11.04 -11.23 10.31
C GLU A 38 12.06 -11.97 9.48
N ASP A 39 12.27 -11.47 8.26
CA ASP A 39 13.31 -11.90 7.34
C ASP A 39 14.10 -10.66 6.91
N SER A 40 15.28 -10.48 7.48
CA SER A 40 16.19 -9.39 7.13
C SER A 40 17.06 -9.80 5.96
N TRP A 41 17.25 -8.90 5.02
CA TRP A 41 17.98 -9.20 3.79
C TRP A 41 18.86 -8.03 3.35
N GLN A 42 19.89 -8.34 2.61
CA GLN A 42 20.80 -7.37 2.03
C GLN A 42 20.85 -7.52 0.52
N ARG A 43 21.10 -6.41 -0.16
CA ARG A 43 21.16 -6.32 -1.61
C ARG A 43 22.62 -6.07 -2.01
N GLU A 44 23.13 -6.84 -2.97
CA GLU A 44 24.53 -6.71 -3.43
C GLU A 44 24.83 -5.30 -3.94
N GLU A 45 23.89 -4.68 -4.64
CA GLU A 45 24.04 -3.37 -5.24
C GLU A 45 23.97 -2.23 -4.21
N GLY A 46 23.54 -2.51 -3.00
CA GLY A 46 23.46 -1.56 -1.88
C GLY A 46 22.13 -1.54 -1.21
N GLY A 47 22.19 -1.53 0.13
CA GLY A 47 21.00 -1.50 0.97
C GLY A 47 20.45 -2.86 1.28
N GLY A 48 19.21 -2.87 1.75
CA GLY A 48 18.53 -4.09 2.16
C GLY A 48 17.14 -3.77 2.68
N GLY A 49 16.63 -4.66 3.49
CA GLY A 49 15.31 -4.50 4.05
C GLY A 49 15.01 -5.46 5.18
N ARG A 50 13.79 -5.34 5.65
CA ARG A 50 13.27 -6.10 6.78
C ARG A 50 11.83 -6.46 6.44
N SER A 51 11.63 -7.67 5.93
CA SER A 51 10.30 -8.18 5.56
C SER A 51 9.69 -8.91 6.73
N ARG A 52 8.45 -8.59 7.07
CA ARG A 52 7.73 -9.27 8.14
C ARG A 52 6.46 -9.87 7.57
N VAL A 53 6.25 -11.16 7.80
CA VAL A 53 5.12 -11.92 7.27
C VAL A 53 4.40 -12.64 8.40
N LEU A 54 3.07 -12.47 8.45
CA LEU A 54 2.19 -13.21 9.36
C LEU A 54 1.34 -14.15 8.50
N LYS A 55 1.33 -15.42 8.85
CA LYS A 55 0.54 -16.46 8.18
C LYS A 55 -0.38 -17.17 9.15
N ASN A 56 -1.58 -17.47 8.69
CA ASN A 56 -2.54 -18.31 9.41
C ASN A 56 -2.79 -17.88 10.86
N GLY A 57 -2.95 -16.57 11.06
CA GLY A 57 -3.41 -16.03 12.33
C GLY A 57 -4.88 -16.34 12.56
N ALA A 58 -5.44 -15.82 13.64
CA ALA A 58 -6.86 -15.95 13.90
C ALA A 58 -7.70 -15.09 12.94
N VAL A 59 -7.18 -13.95 12.53
CA VAL A 59 -7.84 -12.98 11.63
C VAL A 59 -7.12 -12.90 10.29
N ILE A 60 -5.81 -12.75 10.33
CA ILE A 60 -5.00 -12.55 9.13
C ILE A 60 -4.59 -13.90 8.57
N GLU A 61 -5.05 -14.19 7.35
CA GLU A 61 -4.63 -15.38 6.62
C GLU A 61 -3.20 -15.24 6.13
N GLN A 62 -2.89 -14.10 5.53
CA GLN A 62 -1.53 -13.73 5.18
C GLN A 62 -1.41 -12.21 5.14
N GLY A 63 -0.42 -11.69 5.83
CA GLY A 63 -0.11 -10.28 5.83
C GLY A 63 1.39 -10.09 5.72
N GLY A 64 1.79 -9.14 4.90
CA GLY A 64 3.18 -8.75 4.76
C GLY A 64 3.37 -7.28 5.04
N VAL A 65 4.34 -6.95 5.87
CA VAL A 65 4.74 -5.56 6.15
C VAL A 65 6.23 -5.46 5.88
N ASN A 66 6.60 -4.76 4.82
CA ASN A 66 7.98 -4.72 4.33
C ASN A 66 8.59 -3.34 4.53
N PHE A 67 9.75 -3.30 5.17
CA PHE A 67 10.63 -2.13 5.13
C PHE A 67 11.74 -2.38 4.13
N SER A 68 12.00 -1.42 3.23
CA SER A 68 13.15 -1.48 2.33
C SER A 68 13.91 -0.17 2.34
N HIS A 69 15.23 -0.26 2.23
CA HIS A 69 16.12 0.87 2.04
C HIS A 69 17.18 0.44 1.03
N VAL A 70 16.99 0.85 -0.21
CA VAL A 70 17.89 0.48 -1.29
C VAL A 70 18.61 1.73 -1.79
N PHE A 71 19.84 1.57 -2.22
CA PHE A 71 20.63 2.66 -2.76
C PHE A 71 21.58 2.14 -3.83
N GLY A 72 22.08 3.05 -4.65
CA GLY A 72 23.01 2.72 -5.71
C GLY A 72 23.75 3.95 -6.21
N SER A 73 24.86 3.70 -6.90
CA SER A 73 25.70 4.78 -7.45
C SER A 73 25.15 5.38 -8.74
N GLN A 74 24.22 4.67 -9.40
CA GLN A 74 23.62 5.12 -10.65
C GLN A 74 22.15 4.78 -10.70
N MET A 75 21.35 5.69 -11.26
CA MET A 75 19.95 5.46 -11.51
C MET A 75 19.77 4.42 -12.62
N PRO A 76 18.74 3.54 -12.52
CA PRO A 76 18.36 2.68 -13.64
C PRO A 76 18.03 3.50 -14.89
N ALA A 77 18.40 3.01 -16.07
CA ALA A 77 18.14 3.70 -17.34
C ALA A 77 16.66 4.00 -17.55
N SER A 78 15.77 3.10 -17.11
CA SER A 78 14.32 3.29 -17.20
C SER A 78 13.84 4.49 -16.36
N ALA A 79 14.48 4.77 -15.23
CA ALA A 79 14.11 5.91 -14.38
C ALA A 79 14.58 7.23 -14.98
N THR A 80 15.79 7.28 -15.59
CA THR A 80 16.32 8.51 -16.17
C THR A 80 15.70 8.88 -17.52
N ALA A 81 15.08 7.92 -18.20
CA ALA A 81 14.41 8.18 -19.48
C ALA A 81 13.27 9.20 -19.34
N ASN A 82 12.53 9.16 -18.24
CA ASN A 82 11.43 10.08 -17.96
C ASN A 82 11.83 11.30 -17.13
N ARG A 83 12.99 11.24 -16.47
CA ARG A 83 13.51 12.31 -15.60
C ARG A 83 15.01 12.48 -15.85
N PRO A 84 15.40 13.15 -16.95
CA PRO A 84 16.82 13.27 -17.32
C PRO A 84 17.66 14.01 -16.27
N GLU A 85 17.04 14.82 -15.40
CA GLU A 85 17.75 15.52 -14.32
C GLU A 85 18.33 14.56 -13.27
N LEU A 86 17.88 13.30 -13.24
CA LEU A 86 18.41 12.27 -12.34
C LEU A 86 19.69 11.62 -12.86
N ALA A 87 20.02 11.83 -14.12
CA ALA A 87 21.18 11.19 -14.74
C ALA A 87 22.48 11.61 -14.01
N GLY A 88 23.36 10.63 -13.80
CA GLY A 88 24.64 10.86 -13.13
C GLY A 88 24.56 11.01 -11.61
N ARG A 89 23.38 10.82 -11.03
CA ARG A 89 23.19 10.90 -9.59
C ARG A 89 23.24 9.53 -8.95
N ASN A 90 23.74 9.45 -7.71
CA ASN A 90 23.45 8.30 -6.86
C ASN A 90 22.03 8.47 -6.30
N PHE A 91 21.46 7.40 -5.77
CA PHE A 91 20.10 7.46 -5.24
C PHE A 91 19.92 6.62 -3.98
N GLN A 92 18.92 6.98 -3.21
CA GLN A 92 18.39 6.16 -2.13
C GLN A 92 16.86 6.17 -2.21
N ALA A 93 16.26 4.99 -2.04
CA ALA A 93 14.83 4.84 -1.98
C ALA A 93 14.49 4.01 -0.74
N MET A 94 13.56 4.47 0.06
CA MET A 94 13.16 3.75 1.27
C MET A 94 11.66 3.86 1.48
N GLY A 95 11.10 2.85 2.12
CA GLY A 95 9.68 2.85 2.38
C GLY A 95 9.21 1.69 3.23
N VAL A 96 7.96 1.79 3.64
CA VAL A 96 7.20 0.70 4.23
C VAL A 96 6.01 0.43 3.33
N SER A 97 5.80 -0.82 2.97
CA SER A 97 4.62 -1.25 2.22
C SER A 97 4.00 -2.45 2.89
N LEU A 98 2.68 -2.55 2.81
CA LEU A 98 1.96 -3.68 3.39
C LEU A 98 0.75 -4.07 2.57
N VAL A 99 0.40 -5.35 2.64
CA VAL A 99 -0.88 -5.87 2.18
C VAL A 99 -1.35 -6.90 3.19
N ILE A 100 -2.60 -6.78 3.62
CA ILE A 100 -3.20 -7.66 4.62
C ILE A 100 -4.38 -8.38 3.99
N HIS A 101 -4.32 -9.73 3.98
CA HIS A 101 -5.38 -10.60 3.47
C HIS A 101 -6.02 -11.36 4.63
N PRO A 102 -7.21 -10.95 5.10
CA PRO A 102 -7.92 -11.64 6.19
C PRO A 102 -8.55 -12.96 5.75
N HIS A 103 -8.72 -13.91 6.68
CA HIS A 103 -9.51 -15.11 6.45
C HIS A 103 -10.97 -14.78 6.16
N ASN A 104 -11.56 -13.90 6.97
CA ASN A 104 -12.99 -13.61 6.93
C ASN A 104 -13.32 -12.76 5.70
N PRO A 105 -14.19 -13.24 4.80
CA PRO A 105 -14.58 -12.49 3.60
C PRO A 105 -15.25 -11.15 3.88
N TYR A 106 -15.75 -10.94 5.09
CA TYR A 106 -16.36 -9.66 5.49
C TYR A 106 -15.33 -8.63 5.95
N ILE A 107 -14.07 -9.03 6.15
CA ILE A 107 -12.99 -8.09 6.42
C ILE A 107 -12.27 -7.78 5.11
N PRO A 108 -12.20 -6.50 4.70
CA PRO A 108 -11.53 -6.14 3.46
C PRO A 108 -10.04 -6.44 3.47
N THR A 109 -9.48 -6.74 2.32
CA THR A 109 -8.05 -6.62 2.08
C THR A 109 -7.66 -5.16 2.15
N SER A 110 -6.50 -4.87 2.73
CA SER A 110 -5.97 -3.51 2.81
C SER A 110 -4.55 -3.43 2.30
N HIS A 111 -4.21 -2.28 1.78
CA HIS A 111 -2.87 -1.95 1.28
C HIS A 111 -2.48 -0.59 1.79
N ALA A 112 -1.21 -0.42 2.13
CA ALA A 112 -0.62 0.89 2.40
C ALA A 112 0.82 0.92 1.92
N ASN A 113 1.28 2.10 1.56
CA ASN A 113 2.67 2.35 1.18
C ASN A 113 3.01 3.78 1.56
N VAL A 114 4.17 3.98 2.16
CA VAL A 114 4.77 5.31 2.34
C VAL A 114 6.24 5.19 1.99
N ARG A 115 6.73 6.11 1.15
CA ARG A 115 8.07 6.01 0.60
C ARG A 115 8.72 7.37 0.42
N PHE A 116 10.05 7.35 0.41
CA PHE A 116 10.90 8.51 0.20
C PHE A 116 12.00 8.17 -0.81
N PHE A 117 12.25 9.10 -1.72
CA PHE A 117 13.31 8.99 -2.72
C PHE A 117 14.20 10.23 -2.64
N ILE A 118 15.52 10.04 -2.73
CA ILE A 118 16.48 11.13 -2.81
C ILE A 118 17.60 10.74 -3.77
N ALA A 119 17.98 11.66 -4.65
CA ALA A 119 19.08 11.50 -5.60
C ALA A 119 20.07 12.66 -5.44
N GLU A 120 21.33 12.31 -5.33
CA GLU A 120 22.39 13.27 -5.02
C GLU A 120 23.48 13.28 -6.06
N LYS A 121 24.05 14.46 -6.28
CA LYS A 121 25.23 14.68 -7.10
C LYS A 121 26.06 15.76 -6.44
N GLU A 122 27.38 15.51 -6.34
CA GLU A 122 28.30 16.46 -5.72
C GLU A 122 28.20 17.82 -6.37
N GLY A 123 28.12 18.88 -5.57
CA GLY A 123 28.00 20.25 -6.04
C GLY A 123 26.61 20.69 -6.48
N GLU A 124 25.61 19.81 -6.45
CA GLU A 124 24.24 20.11 -6.84
C GLU A 124 23.27 19.86 -5.68
N ALA A 125 22.14 20.57 -5.68
CA ALA A 125 21.09 20.35 -4.71
C ALA A 125 20.47 18.95 -4.91
N PRO A 126 20.13 18.23 -3.83
CA PRO A 126 19.48 16.92 -3.99
C PRO A 126 18.10 17.05 -4.61
N ILE A 127 17.71 16.01 -5.34
CA ILE A 127 16.35 15.85 -5.87
C ILE A 127 15.67 14.82 -4.98
N TRP A 128 14.52 15.17 -4.41
CA TRP A 128 13.83 14.26 -3.50
C TRP A 128 12.32 14.40 -3.65
N TRP A 129 11.59 13.34 -3.27
CA TRP A 129 10.12 13.39 -3.16
C TRP A 129 9.61 12.28 -2.26
N PHE A 130 8.38 12.47 -1.79
CA PHE A 130 7.62 11.46 -1.08
C PHE A 130 6.49 10.92 -1.95
N GLY A 131 6.10 9.68 -1.67
CA GLY A 131 4.94 9.05 -2.28
C GLY A 131 4.29 8.09 -1.29
N GLY A 132 3.11 7.62 -1.63
CA GLY A 132 2.42 6.64 -0.80
C GLY A 132 0.92 6.66 -0.97
N GLY A 133 0.24 6.13 0.04
CA GLY A 133 -1.21 6.05 0.09
C GLY A 133 -1.69 4.81 0.82
N PHE A 134 -2.99 4.64 0.87
CA PHE A 134 -3.63 3.41 1.32
C PHE A 134 -4.97 3.22 0.60
N ASP A 135 -5.34 1.98 0.39
CA ASP A 135 -6.60 1.63 -0.27
C ASP A 135 -7.21 0.37 0.29
N LEU A 136 -8.53 0.24 0.15
CA LEU A 136 -9.34 -0.81 0.75
C LEU A 136 -10.04 -1.61 -0.33
N THR A 137 -9.96 -2.95 -0.23
CA THR A 137 -10.57 -3.87 -1.19
C THR A 137 -11.53 -4.81 -0.47
N PRO A 138 -12.81 -4.43 -0.34
CA PRO A 138 -13.82 -5.30 0.24
C PRO A 138 -14.37 -6.32 -0.75
N PHE A 139 -14.91 -7.42 -0.22
CA PHE A 139 -15.64 -8.43 -1.00
C PHE A 139 -17.14 -8.37 -0.68
N TYR A 140 -17.49 -8.08 0.55
CA TYR A 140 -18.86 -7.84 1.03
C TYR A 140 -18.85 -6.52 1.79
N PRO A 141 -18.96 -5.39 1.08
CA PRO A 141 -18.75 -4.08 1.70
C PRO A 141 -19.88 -3.68 2.64
N PHE A 142 -19.49 -2.98 3.71
CA PHE A 142 -20.41 -2.29 4.61
C PHE A 142 -20.22 -0.79 4.45
N LYS A 143 -21.31 -0.06 4.29
CA LYS A 143 -21.26 1.38 4.07
C LYS A 143 -20.52 2.12 5.19
N ASP A 144 -20.77 1.76 6.44
CA ASP A 144 -20.13 2.40 7.59
C ASP A 144 -18.60 2.15 7.62
N ASP A 145 -18.14 0.99 7.16
CA ASP A 145 -16.71 0.71 7.06
C ASP A 145 -16.04 1.60 6.00
N VAL A 146 -16.66 1.70 4.83
CA VAL A 146 -16.12 2.50 3.72
C VAL A 146 -16.12 3.99 4.09
N VAL A 147 -17.18 4.47 4.71
CA VAL A 147 -17.27 5.85 5.19
C VAL A 147 -16.20 6.13 6.25
N HIS A 148 -16.03 5.22 7.21
CA HIS A 148 -14.98 5.35 8.23
C HIS A 148 -13.58 5.44 7.59
N TRP A 149 -13.30 4.57 6.61
CA TRP A 149 -12.03 4.56 5.88
C TRP A 149 -11.75 5.91 5.24
N HIS A 150 -12.72 6.45 4.50
CA HIS A 150 -12.57 7.73 3.82
C HIS A 150 -12.60 8.93 4.78
N ASP A 151 -13.37 8.86 5.88
CA ASP A 151 -13.36 9.91 6.89
C ASP A 151 -12.00 10.02 7.59
N THR A 152 -11.35 8.89 7.84
CA THR A 152 -9.99 8.88 8.37
C THR A 152 -9.02 9.55 7.37
N ALA A 153 -9.15 9.21 6.08
CA ALA A 153 -8.35 9.84 5.04
C ALA A 153 -8.57 11.35 4.96
N LYS A 154 -9.83 11.80 5.03
CA LYS A 154 -10.18 13.22 5.03
C LYS A 154 -9.55 13.95 6.23
N LYS A 155 -9.64 13.36 7.41
CA LYS A 155 -9.11 13.97 8.64
C LYS A 155 -7.60 14.16 8.57
N LEU A 156 -6.86 13.17 8.09
CA LEU A 156 -5.41 13.28 8.02
C LEU A 156 -4.95 14.27 6.94
N CYS A 157 -5.74 14.46 5.89
CA CYS A 157 -5.42 15.40 4.82
C CYS A 157 -5.73 16.86 5.20
N LYS A 158 -6.73 17.08 6.04
CA LYS A 158 -7.26 18.42 6.33
C LYS A 158 -6.20 19.45 6.77
N PRO A 159 -5.25 19.12 7.67
CA PRO A 159 -4.22 20.09 8.07
C PRO A 159 -3.34 20.58 6.92
N PHE A 160 -3.34 19.88 5.80
CA PHE A 160 -2.47 20.18 4.65
C PHE A 160 -3.19 20.93 3.53
N GLY A 161 -4.51 21.10 3.62
CA GLY A 161 -5.32 21.84 2.67
C GLY A 161 -6.62 21.13 2.33
N ASP A 162 -7.64 21.93 1.99
CA ASP A 162 -8.97 21.39 1.67
C ASP A 162 -9.01 20.62 0.33
N ASP A 163 -8.05 20.89 -0.54
CA ASP A 163 -7.93 20.24 -1.85
C ASP A 163 -7.13 18.92 -1.84
N VAL A 164 -6.45 18.60 -0.73
CA VAL A 164 -5.53 17.47 -0.65
C VAL A 164 -6.28 16.14 -0.76
N TYR A 165 -7.32 15.94 0.05
CA TYR A 165 -8.10 14.70 -0.01
C TYR A 165 -8.76 14.50 -1.37
N PRO A 166 -9.50 15.48 -1.95
CA PRO A 166 -10.11 15.26 -3.27
C PRO A 166 -9.10 14.90 -4.35
N LYS A 167 -7.94 15.54 -4.35
CA LYS A 167 -6.88 15.28 -5.33
C LYS A 167 -6.31 13.88 -5.20
N TYR A 168 -5.96 13.46 -4.00
CA TYR A 168 -5.31 12.16 -3.78
C TYR A 168 -6.31 11.01 -3.76
N LYS A 169 -7.56 11.26 -3.41
CA LYS A 169 -8.64 10.29 -3.58
C LYS A 169 -8.87 10.00 -5.07
N LYS A 170 -8.96 11.03 -5.89
CA LYS A 170 -9.12 10.88 -7.34
C LYS A 170 -7.94 10.14 -7.95
N TRP A 171 -6.72 10.48 -7.56
CA TRP A 171 -5.51 9.80 -8.05
C TRP A 171 -5.53 8.32 -7.69
N CYS A 172 -5.99 7.98 -6.49
CA CYS A 172 -6.16 6.59 -6.06
C CYS A 172 -7.17 5.85 -6.95
N ASP A 173 -8.33 6.44 -7.22
CA ASP A 173 -9.34 5.85 -8.10
C ASP A 173 -8.81 5.61 -9.51
N ASP A 174 -8.06 6.56 -10.05
CA ASP A 174 -7.50 6.46 -11.39
C ASP A 174 -6.38 5.41 -11.45
N TYR A 175 -5.54 5.34 -10.43
CA TYR A 175 -4.40 4.43 -10.40
C TYR A 175 -4.82 2.97 -10.23
N PHE A 176 -5.70 2.68 -9.27
CA PHE A 176 -6.13 1.32 -8.95
C PHE A 176 -7.35 0.88 -9.79
N TYR A 177 -7.24 1.06 -11.09
CA TYR A 177 -8.30 0.73 -12.05
C TYR A 177 -7.85 -0.41 -12.96
N LEU A 178 -8.70 -1.46 -13.04
CA LEU A 178 -8.46 -2.61 -13.92
C LEU A 178 -9.14 -2.36 -15.27
N LYS A 179 -8.38 -1.90 -16.24
CA LYS A 179 -8.92 -1.55 -17.57
C LYS A 179 -9.62 -2.72 -18.25
N HIS A 180 -9.04 -3.91 -18.18
CA HIS A 180 -9.59 -5.11 -18.84
C HIS A 180 -10.83 -5.68 -18.13
N ARG A 181 -11.11 -5.23 -16.90
CA ARG A 181 -12.32 -5.60 -16.16
C ARG A 181 -13.31 -4.46 -16.04
N ASN A 182 -12.89 -3.25 -16.40
CA ASN A 182 -13.71 -2.05 -16.31
C ASN A 182 -14.26 -1.78 -14.91
N GLU A 183 -13.39 -1.97 -13.91
CA GLU A 183 -13.73 -1.76 -12.50
C GLU A 183 -12.51 -1.28 -11.70
N THR A 184 -12.75 -0.59 -10.59
CA THR A 184 -11.68 -0.24 -9.64
C THR A 184 -11.31 -1.48 -8.83
N ARG A 185 -10.06 -1.53 -8.33
CA ARG A 185 -9.58 -2.64 -7.49
C ARG A 185 -10.40 -2.78 -6.21
N GLY A 186 -10.83 -1.66 -5.64
CA GLY A 186 -11.65 -1.62 -4.44
C GLY A 186 -12.36 -0.29 -4.31
N VAL A 187 -12.56 0.17 -3.08
CA VAL A 187 -13.28 1.42 -2.80
C VAL A 187 -12.35 2.62 -2.64
N GLY A 188 -11.08 2.47 -2.96
CA GLY A 188 -10.13 3.57 -2.98
C GLY A 188 -9.56 3.94 -1.62
N GLY A 189 -9.15 5.16 -1.53
CA GLY A 189 -8.46 5.74 -0.39
C GLY A 189 -7.63 6.93 -0.84
N LEU A 190 -6.32 6.88 -0.64
CA LEU A 190 -5.39 7.93 -1.02
C LEU A 190 -4.25 7.38 -1.86
N PHE A 191 -3.83 8.14 -2.85
CA PHE A 191 -2.59 7.88 -3.59
C PHE A 191 -1.91 9.21 -3.90
N PHE A 192 -0.62 9.31 -3.60
CA PHE A 192 0.18 10.48 -3.94
C PHE A 192 1.58 10.05 -4.35
N ASP A 193 2.23 10.85 -5.18
CA ASP A 193 3.58 10.63 -5.63
C ASP A 193 4.23 11.96 -6.00
N ASP A 194 5.56 11.95 -6.18
CA ASP A 194 6.33 13.14 -6.56
C ASP A 194 6.09 14.35 -5.62
N LEU A 195 5.77 14.10 -4.35
CA LEU A 195 5.46 15.18 -3.42
C LEU A 195 6.75 15.85 -2.91
N ASN A 196 6.97 17.08 -3.35
CA ASN A 196 8.05 17.92 -2.82
C ASN A 196 7.71 19.42 -2.78
N GLU A 197 6.61 19.83 -3.43
CA GLU A 197 6.25 21.24 -3.55
C GLU A 197 5.95 21.95 -2.22
N TRP A 198 5.66 21.17 -1.16
CA TRP A 198 5.38 21.77 0.16
C TRP A 198 6.65 21.98 1.00
N GLY A 199 7.85 21.65 0.47
CA GLY A 199 9.07 21.59 1.24
C GLY A 199 9.18 20.31 2.06
N PHE A 200 10.38 20.03 2.56
CA PHE A 200 10.66 18.76 3.24
C PHE A 200 9.80 18.52 4.47
N GLU A 201 9.75 19.50 5.38
CA GLU A 201 9.06 19.31 6.67
C GLU A 201 7.57 19.01 6.49
N GLN A 202 6.86 19.75 5.62
CA GLN A 202 5.45 19.54 5.36
C GLN A 202 5.20 18.25 4.58
N SER A 203 6.04 17.94 3.60
CA SER A 203 5.90 16.71 2.82
C SER A 203 6.16 15.48 3.69
N PHE A 204 7.16 15.53 4.56
CA PHE A 204 7.43 14.46 5.52
C PHE A 204 6.30 14.33 6.55
N ALA A 205 5.78 15.44 7.05
CA ALA A 205 4.64 15.42 7.97
C ALA A 205 3.42 14.77 7.34
N PHE A 206 3.15 15.03 6.07
CA PHE A 206 2.04 14.38 5.35
C PHE A 206 2.28 12.88 5.19
N MET A 207 3.47 12.47 4.80
CA MET A 207 3.81 11.04 4.67
C MET A 207 3.62 10.33 6.02
N GLN A 208 4.04 10.96 7.13
CA GLN A 208 3.82 10.42 8.47
C GLN A 208 2.33 10.33 8.80
N ALA A 209 1.54 11.33 8.44
CA ALA A 209 0.08 11.33 8.68
C ALA A 209 -0.57 10.15 7.95
N VAL A 210 -0.18 9.88 6.71
CA VAL A 210 -0.68 8.73 5.94
C VAL A 210 -0.26 7.42 6.58
N GLY A 211 1.02 7.27 6.92
CA GLY A 211 1.53 6.05 7.55
C GLY A 211 0.86 5.76 8.88
N ASN A 212 0.79 6.75 9.75
CA ASN A 212 0.15 6.61 11.06
C ASN A 212 -1.36 6.40 10.95
N GLY A 213 -1.98 7.01 9.94
CA GLY A 213 -3.43 6.94 9.73
C GLY A 213 -3.95 5.57 9.30
N PHE A 214 -3.09 4.72 8.73
CA PHE A 214 -3.50 3.39 8.27
C PHE A 214 -4.14 2.57 9.38
N ILE A 215 -3.52 2.52 10.55
CA ILE A 215 -4.01 1.75 11.69
C ILE A 215 -5.38 2.27 12.11
N ASP A 216 -5.55 3.59 12.22
CA ASP A 216 -6.81 4.21 12.61
C ASP A 216 -7.91 3.95 11.58
N ALA A 217 -7.55 3.83 10.31
CA ALA A 217 -8.50 3.53 9.24
C ALA A 217 -8.90 2.05 9.21
N TYR A 218 -7.97 1.13 9.45
CA TYR A 218 -8.18 -0.31 9.21
C TYR A 218 -8.58 -1.10 10.45
N VAL A 219 -7.94 -0.88 11.60
CA VAL A 219 -8.18 -1.70 12.79
C VAL A 219 -9.63 -1.66 13.26
N PRO A 220 -10.33 -0.51 13.28
CA PRO A 220 -11.75 -0.51 13.64
C PRO A 220 -12.62 -1.38 12.72
N ILE A 221 -12.30 -1.47 11.44
CA ILE A 221 -13.02 -2.35 10.50
C ILE A 221 -12.78 -3.81 10.87
N VAL A 222 -11.54 -4.19 11.14
CA VAL A 222 -11.19 -5.54 11.59
C VAL A 222 -11.96 -5.90 12.85
N GLU A 223 -11.96 -5.02 13.85
CA GLU A 223 -12.64 -5.27 15.14
C GLU A 223 -14.15 -5.45 14.98
N ARG A 224 -14.77 -4.70 14.06
CA ARG A 224 -16.21 -4.84 13.81
C ARG A 224 -16.57 -6.15 13.13
N ARG A 225 -15.70 -6.68 12.26
CA ARG A 225 -16.06 -7.78 11.35
C ARG A 225 -15.42 -9.12 11.67
N LYS A 226 -14.42 -9.17 12.55
CA LYS A 226 -13.64 -10.40 12.78
C LYS A 226 -14.45 -11.55 13.37
N GLN A 227 -15.60 -11.28 13.99
CA GLN A 227 -16.49 -12.31 14.53
C GLN A 227 -17.72 -12.57 13.66
N THR A 228 -17.79 -11.98 12.47
CA THR A 228 -18.92 -12.20 11.56
C THR A 228 -18.86 -13.62 11.01
N ASP A 229 -19.97 -14.35 11.16
CA ASP A 229 -20.07 -15.72 10.62
C ASP A 229 -20.05 -15.70 9.10
N PHE A 230 -19.35 -16.67 8.53
CA PHE A 230 -19.33 -16.87 7.07
C PHE A 230 -19.20 -18.35 6.75
N GLY A 231 -19.64 -18.71 5.55
CA GLY A 231 -19.56 -20.07 5.08
C GLY A 231 -18.76 -20.21 3.79
N GLU A 232 -18.90 -21.36 3.17
CA GLU A 232 -18.17 -21.70 1.94
C GLU A 232 -18.51 -20.75 0.79
N ARG A 233 -19.76 -20.30 0.69
CA ARG A 233 -20.21 -19.38 -0.36
C ARG A 233 -19.40 -18.08 -0.34
N GLU A 234 -19.26 -17.47 0.83
CA GLU A 234 -18.54 -16.21 1.01
C GLU A 234 -17.05 -16.40 0.79
N ARG A 235 -16.51 -17.52 1.27
CA ARG A 235 -15.09 -17.86 1.08
C ARG A 235 -14.78 -18.06 -0.41
N ASP A 236 -15.61 -18.76 -1.14
CA ASP A 236 -15.42 -19.00 -2.57
C ASP A 236 -15.43 -17.70 -3.36
N PHE A 237 -16.33 -16.80 -3.03
CA PHE A 237 -16.39 -15.49 -3.68
C PHE A 237 -15.14 -14.64 -3.37
N GLN A 238 -14.68 -14.68 -2.12
CA GLN A 238 -13.44 -14.01 -1.73
C GLN A 238 -12.26 -14.52 -2.57
N LEU A 239 -12.11 -15.83 -2.72
CA LEU A 239 -11.02 -16.41 -3.51
C LEU A 239 -11.11 -15.98 -4.98
N TYR A 240 -12.31 -15.96 -5.54
CA TYR A 240 -12.54 -15.48 -6.90
C TYR A 240 -12.16 -14.00 -7.04
N ARG A 241 -12.61 -13.15 -6.11
CA ARG A 241 -12.27 -11.72 -6.15
C ARG A 241 -10.80 -11.44 -5.91
N ARG A 242 -10.12 -12.28 -5.14
CA ARG A 242 -8.66 -12.18 -5.00
C ARG A 242 -7.93 -12.32 -6.32
N GLY A 243 -8.51 -13.01 -7.29
CA GLY A 243 -7.97 -13.07 -8.64
C GLY A 243 -7.83 -11.69 -9.28
N ARG A 244 -8.81 -10.81 -9.07
CA ARG A 244 -8.75 -9.42 -9.55
C ARG A 244 -7.60 -8.65 -8.91
N TYR A 245 -7.37 -8.87 -7.62
CA TYR A 245 -6.26 -8.27 -6.88
C TYR A 245 -4.92 -8.71 -7.48
N VAL A 246 -4.76 -9.99 -7.74
CA VAL A 246 -3.57 -10.56 -8.37
C VAL A 246 -3.36 -9.97 -9.77
N GLU A 247 -4.43 -9.88 -10.56
CA GLU A 247 -4.35 -9.30 -11.91
C GLU A 247 -3.81 -7.87 -11.87
N PHE A 248 -4.34 -7.04 -10.97
CA PHE A 248 -3.86 -5.66 -10.85
C PHE A 248 -2.37 -5.63 -10.47
N ASN A 249 -1.99 -6.35 -9.44
CA ASN A 249 -0.64 -6.28 -8.91
C ASN A 249 0.41 -6.78 -9.92
N LEU A 250 0.08 -7.81 -10.69
CA LEU A 250 1.03 -8.39 -11.65
C LEU A 250 1.03 -7.70 -13.01
N VAL A 251 -0.07 -7.08 -13.41
CA VAL A 251 -0.21 -6.51 -14.76
C VAL A 251 -0.10 -4.98 -14.75
N PHE A 252 -0.63 -4.31 -13.75
CA PHE A 252 -0.76 -2.85 -13.76
C PHE A 252 0.06 -2.13 -12.68
N ASP A 253 0.44 -2.80 -11.60
CA ASP A 253 1.15 -2.11 -10.52
C ASP A 253 2.58 -1.76 -10.92
N ARG A 254 2.84 -0.45 -11.03
CA ARG A 254 4.15 0.04 -11.51
C ARG A 254 5.28 -0.35 -10.60
N GLY A 255 5.05 -0.33 -9.28
CA GLY A 255 6.08 -0.72 -8.31
C GLY A 255 6.46 -2.19 -8.42
N THR A 256 5.48 -3.08 -8.56
CA THR A 256 5.70 -4.51 -8.78
C THR A 256 6.47 -4.76 -10.08
N LEU A 257 6.00 -4.17 -11.18
CA LEU A 257 6.64 -4.33 -12.48
C LEU A 257 8.08 -3.81 -12.47
N PHE A 258 8.30 -2.62 -11.93
CA PHE A 258 9.63 -2.04 -11.82
C PHE A 258 10.56 -2.92 -10.98
N GLY A 259 10.08 -3.37 -9.81
CA GLY A 259 10.87 -4.23 -8.93
C GLY A 259 11.29 -5.53 -9.59
N LEU A 260 10.36 -6.22 -10.26
CA LEU A 260 10.66 -7.47 -10.96
C LEU A 260 11.59 -7.26 -12.15
N GLN A 261 11.43 -6.17 -12.90
CA GLN A 261 12.26 -5.86 -14.06
C GLN A 261 13.67 -5.43 -13.69
N THR A 262 13.88 -4.83 -12.53
CA THR A 262 15.19 -4.33 -12.08
C THR A 262 15.90 -5.29 -11.12
N GLY A 263 15.41 -6.52 -10.97
CA GLY A 263 16.05 -7.52 -10.14
C GLY A 263 15.85 -7.30 -8.64
N GLY A 264 14.76 -6.66 -8.24
CA GLY A 264 14.38 -6.53 -6.85
C GLY A 264 14.14 -7.89 -6.19
N ARG A 265 14.10 -7.92 -4.85
CA ARG A 265 13.92 -9.16 -4.11
C ARG A 265 12.51 -9.72 -4.35
N THR A 266 12.41 -10.81 -5.09
CA THR A 266 11.14 -11.43 -5.51
C THR A 266 10.23 -11.73 -4.33
N GLU A 267 10.77 -12.35 -3.27
CA GLU A 267 9.97 -12.72 -2.10
C GLU A 267 9.32 -11.50 -1.42
N SER A 268 10.04 -10.39 -1.34
CA SER A 268 9.51 -9.15 -0.75
C SER A 268 8.50 -8.45 -1.67
N ILE A 269 8.64 -8.60 -2.97
CA ILE A 269 7.70 -8.04 -3.96
C ILE A 269 6.40 -8.84 -3.96
N LEU A 270 6.50 -10.17 -4.01
CA LEU A 270 5.33 -11.04 -4.14
C LEU A 270 4.66 -11.38 -2.80
N MET A 271 5.20 -10.90 -1.67
CA MET A 271 4.53 -11.07 -0.38
C MET A 271 3.20 -10.34 -0.29
N SER A 272 2.89 -9.47 -1.24
CA SER A 272 1.60 -8.78 -1.37
C SER A 272 0.50 -9.67 -1.94
N MET A 273 0.86 -10.84 -2.50
CA MET A 273 -0.13 -11.73 -3.07
C MET A 273 -0.92 -12.46 -1.99
N PRO A 274 -2.23 -12.72 -2.24
CA PRO A 274 -2.98 -13.61 -1.34
C PRO A 274 -2.42 -15.03 -1.43
N PRO A 275 -2.53 -15.82 -0.34
CA PRO A 275 -2.03 -17.20 -0.36
C PRO A 275 -2.85 -18.12 -1.25
N LEU A 276 -4.12 -17.78 -1.47
CA LEU A 276 -5.06 -18.52 -2.32
C LEU A 276 -5.87 -17.52 -3.13
N ALA A 277 -6.09 -17.85 -4.40
CA ALA A 277 -6.96 -17.13 -5.30
C ALA A 277 -7.50 -18.13 -6.32
N ARG A 278 -8.62 -17.82 -6.98
CA ARG A 278 -9.14 -18.66 -8.05
C ARG A 278 -9.72 -17.84 -9.18
N TRP A 279 -9.74 -18.43 -10.35
CA TRP A 279 -10.38 -17.88 -11.54
C TRP A 279 -11.46 -18.82 -12.00
N GLU A 280 -12.51 -18.27 -12.59
CA GLU A 280 -13.60 -19.03 -13.17
C GLU A 280 -13.99 -18.41 -14.51
N TYR A 281 -14.04 -19.24 -15.54
CA TYR A 281 -14.35 -18.79 -16.89
C TYR A 281 -15.80 -18.28 -16.98
N CYS A 282 -15.95 -17.02 -17.40
CA CYS A 282 -17.25 -16.36 -17.58
C CYS A 282 -18.14 -16.41 -16.33
N TYR A 283 -17.54 -16.29 -15.13
CA TYR A 283 -18.30 -16.26 -13.88
C TYR A 283 -19.24 -15.05 -13.84
N THR A 284 -20.52 -15.31 -13.51
CA THR A 284 -21.52 -14.26 -13.29
C THR A 284 -22.26 -14.56 -11.99
N PRO A 285 -22.22 -13.67 -11.00
CA PRO A 285 -22.96 -13.87 -9.75
C PRO A 285 -24.47 -13.92 -10.02
N ALA A 286 -25.21 -14.64 -9.16
CA ALA A 286 -26.66 -14.68 -9.27
C ALA A 286 -27.25 -13.27 -9.19
N PRO A 287 -28.20 -12.91 -10.09
CA PRO A 287 -28.81 -11.59 -10.07
C PRO A 287 -29.43 -11.26 -8.72
N GLY A 288 -29.19 -10.04 -8.21
CA GLY A 288 -29.72 -9.59 -6.94
C GLY A 288 -28.97 -10.11 -5.71
N SER A 289 -27.98 -10.99 -5.88
CA SER A 289 -27.17 -11.50 -4.77
C SER A 289 -26.22 -10.43 -4.21
N ALA A 290 -25.73 -10.65 -2.99
CA ALA A 290 -24.72 -9.78 -2.39
C ALA A 290 -23.46 -9.74 -3.27
N GLU A 291 -23.09 -10.87 -3.88
CA GLU A 291 -21.95 -10.97 -4.78
C GLU A 291 -22.14 -10.10 -6.03
N ALA A 292 -23.35 -10.11 -6.62
CA ALA A 292 -23.63 -9.28 -7.77
C ALA A 292 -23.60 -7.78 -7.45
N LYS A 293 -23.97 -7.41 -6.24
CA LYS A 293 -24.01 -6.00 -5.79
C LYS A 293 -22.62 -5.40 -5.60
N LEU A 294 -21.58 -6.20 -5.46
CA LEU A 294 -20.23 -5.69 -5.25
C LEU A 294 -19.81 -4.74 -6.39
N THR A 295 -20.18 -5.03 -7.63
CA THR A 295 -19.79 -4.20 -8.77
C THR A 295 -20.28 -2.77 -8.68
N ASP A 296 -21.36 -2.52 -7.94
CA ASP A 296 -21.88 -1.16 -7.69
C ASP A 296 -20.91 -0.31 -6.86
N TRP A 297 -20.01 -0.96 -6.11
CA TRP A 297 -19.01 -0.32 -5.26
C TRP A 297 -17.68 -0.08 -5.98
N LEU A 298 -17.44 -0.78 -7.10
CA LEU A 298 -16.14 -0.83 -7.76
C LEU A 298 -16.02 0.23 -8.86
N LYS A 299 -16.34 1.46 -8.52
CA LYS A 299 -16.23 2.63 -9.37
C LYS A 299 -15.96 3.86 -8.50
N PRO A 300 -15.35 4.92 -9.06
CA PRO A 300 -15.14 6.16 -8.31
C PRO A 300 -16.45 6.65 -7.72
N THR A 301 -16.46 6.84 -6.41
CA THR A 301 -17.67 7.22 -5.67
C THR A 301 -17.28 8.24 -4.60
N ASP A 302 -18.16 9.18 -4.35
CA ASP A 302 -18.02 10.13 -3.26
C ASP A 302 -18.62 9.51 -1.99
N TRP A 303 -17.74 9.01 -1.18
CA TRP A 303 -18.13 8.33 0.07
C TRP A 303 -18.29 9.37 1.18
#